data_c6f53bd57be61f5516c64ed6495c33a0
#
_entry.id   c6f53bd57be61f5516c64ed6495c33a0
#
_cell.length_a   1.000
_cell.length_b   1.000
_cell.length_c   1.000
_cell.angle_alpha   90.00
_cell.angle_beta   90.00
_cell.angle_gamma   90.00
#
_symmetry.space_group_name_H-M   'P 1'
#
loop_
_entity.id
_entity.type
_entity.pdbx_description
1 polymer ?
#
loop_
_entity_poly.entity_id
_entity_poly.type
_entity_poly.pdbx_seq_one_letter_code
_entity_poly.pdbx_strand_id
1 'polypeptide(L)'
;MASAQTESQAQVAHQKSVLSIRVQAIKESPTLAITAKAGKYRAEGRDIIGLAAGEPDFDTPQHIKDAAKKAIDAGFTKYTPVAGIPGLKKAIVNKFKNENGFDYKLNEVIVGVGGKQTIFNLCLAVLNKGDEVIIPAPYWVSYADIALVAEATPVIIECGIEQGFKLMPQQLEAAITAKTKIFMINSPSNPTGAVYSLSELQALGDVLLKHPHVLVATDDMYEHVNLTGDKFYNILNATPALKDRCIVLNGVSKAYSMTGWRIGYAAGPAYIIKAMEILQSQSTSNATSISQVAAQAALEGPQDCITPMVTAFKERHTYVVNRFNSMPGLSCLMAGGAFYAFPDARCAIEGLYLAGKIKANTDMALAEYLLEKFDVAVVPGSAFGAEGYFRISFATSMDNLRNALDRIERALK
;
A
#
# COMPACT_ATOMS: atom_id res chain seq x y z
N MET A 1 4.21 46.06 8.38
CA MET A 1 4.33 44.79 7.60
C MET A 1 5.58 43.98 7.94
N ALA A 2 6.77 44.60 8.12
CA ALA A 2 8.01 43.88 8.45
C ALA A 2 7.99 43.17 9.84
N SER A 3 7.34 43.76 10.87
CA SER A 3 7.24 43.16 12.19
C SER A 3 6.38 41.89 12.25
N ALA A 4 5.27 41.84 11.52
CA ALA A 4 4.40 40.65 11.44
C ALA A 4 5.05 39.46 10.70
N GLN A 5 5.92 39.77 9.73
CA GLN A 5 6.71 38.72 9.02
C GLN A 5 7.81 38.15 9.91
N THR A 6 8.46 38.96 10.71
CA THR A 6 9.51 38.52 11.67
C THR A 6 8.93 37.69 12.82
N GLU A 7 7.79 38.06 13.36
CA GLU A 7 7.07 37.28 14.39
C GLU A 7 6.60 35.92 13.85
N SER A 8 6.09 35.88 12.62
CA SER A 8 5.71 34.63 11.95
C SER A 8 6.91 33.70 11.72
N GLN A 9 8.07 34.24 11.31
CA GLN A 9 9.29 33.44 11.11
C GLN A 9 9.87 32.91 12.41
N ALA A 10 9.87 33.73 13.49
CA ALA A 10 10.31 33.31 14.82
C ALA A 10 9.40 32.22 15.41
N GLN A 11 8.08 32.32 15.21
CA GLN A 11 7.10 31.33 15.65
C GLN A 11 7.26 30.02 14.90
N VAL A 12 7.48 30.05 13.58
CA VAL A 12 7.75 28.84 12.76
C VAL A 12 9.08 28.20 13.16
N ALA A 13 10.13 28.99 13.42
CA ALA A 13 11.42 28.49 13.88
C ALA A 13 11.31 27.83 15.27
N HIS A 14 10.55 28.45 16.17
CA HIS A 14 10.28 27.87 17.50
C HIS A 14 9.48 26.58 17.41
N GLN A 15 8.42 26.53 16.60
CA GLN A 15 7.65 25.30 16.39
C GLN A 15 8.54 24.17 15.84
N LYS A 16 9.41 24.44 14.87
CA LYS A 16 10.36 23.45 14.35
C LYS A 16 11.34 22.94 15.41
N SER A 17 11.78 23.80 16.35
CA SER A 17 12.71 23.40 17.40
C SER A 17 12.11 22.47 18.47
N VAL A 18 10.78 22.48 18.62
CA VAL A 18 10.04 21.61 19.56
C VAL A 18 9.76 20.23 18.97
N LEU A 19 9.63 20.15 17.64
CA LEU A 19 9.30 18.89 16.96
C LEU A 19 10.54 18.00 16.82
N SER A 20 10.35 16.68 16.95
CA SER A 20 11.44 15.73 16.74
C SER A 20 11.93 15.75 15.29
N ILE A 21 13.21 15.44 15.07
CA ILE A 21 13.80 15.32 13.73
C ILE A 21 13.03 14.29 12.89
N ARG A 22 12.54 13.22 13.50
CA ARG A 22 11.78 12.15 12.82
C ARG A 22 10.51 12.67 12.19
N VAL A 23 9.70 13.47 12.91
CA VAL A 23 8.45 14.00 12.34
C VAL A 23 8.72 15.09 11.29
N GLN A 24 9.86 15.78 11.39
CA GLN A 24 10.25 16.78 10.40
C GLN A 24 10.80 16.14 9.11
N ALA A 25 11.24 14.88 9.15
CA ALA A 25 11.76 14.14 7.99
C ALA A 25 10.66 13.58 7.09
N ILE A 26 9.43 13.44 7.61
CA ILE A 26 8.30 12.86 6.87
C ILE A 26 7.37 13.95 6.34
N LYS A 27 6.61 13.61 5.30
CA LYS A 27 5.63 14.50 4.68
C LYS A 27 4.21 14.05 5.03
N GLU A 28 3.27 15.00 4.99
CA GLU A 28 1.85 14.64 5.01
C GLU A 28 1.52 13.75 3.79
N SER A 29 0.72 12.71 4.03
CA SER A 29 0.34 11.79 2.95
C SER A 29 -0.46 12.51 1.85
N PRO A 30 0.05 12.59 0.60
CA PRO A 30 -0.67 13.24 -0.50
C PRO A 30 -2.05 12.61 -0.76
N THR A 31 -2.18 11.30 -0.56
CA THR A 31 -3.47 10.60 -0.68
C THR A 31 -4.48 11.11 0.35
N LEU A 32 -4.06 11.31 1.60
CA LEU A 32 -4.94 11.83 2.65
C LEU A 32 -5.28 13.30 2.41
N ALA A 33 -4.33 14.12 1.98
CA ALA A 33 -4.54 15.53 1.66
C ALA A 33 -5.57 15.71 0.53
N ILE A 34 -5.44 14.94 -0.57
CA ILE A 34 -6.39 14.97 -1.69
C ILE A 34 -7.77 14.48 -1.24
N THR A 35 -7.83 13.41 -0.46
CA THR A 35 -9.10 12.88 0.08
C THR A 35 -9.80 13.89 0.97
N ALA A 36 -9.06 14.59 1.84
CA ALA A 36 -9.59 15.64 2.70
C ALA A 36 -10.10 16.84 1.89
N LYS A 37 -9.33 17.29 0.87
CA LYS A 37 -9.73 18.38 -0.04
C LYS A 37 -10.99 18.02 -0.83
N ALA A 38 -11.07 16.80 -1.34
CA ALA A 38 -12.27 16.27 -2.01
C ALA A 38 -13.48 16.22 -1.06
N GLY A 39 -13.28 15.80 0.20
CA GLY A 39 -14.31 15.80 1.24
C GLY A 39 -14.85 17.20 1.53
N LYS A 40 -13.96 18.19 1.63
CA LYS A 40 -14.33 19.61 1.80
C LYS A 40 -15.22 20.08 0.64
N TYR A 41 -14.82 19.84 -0.61
CA TYR A 41 -15.58 20.26 -1.78
C TYR A 41 -16.96 19.57 -1.87
N ARG A 42 -17.07 18.29 -1.47
CA ARG A 42 -18.39 17.63 -1.34
C ARG A 42 -19.27 18.29 -0.30
N ALA A 43 -18.70 18.66 0.85
CA ALA A 43 -19.45 19.39 1.89
C ALA A 43 -19.92 20.78 1.42
N GLU A 44 -19.25 21.40 0.46
CA GLU A 44 -19.63 22.63 -0.22
C GLU A 44 -20.67 22.40 -1.35
N GLY A 45 -21.15 21.17 -1.55
CA GLY A 45 -22.19 20.82 -2.52
C GLY A 45 -21.68 20.45 -3.91
N ARG A 46 -20.36 20.30 -4.12
CA ARG A 46 -19.79 19.88 -5.41
C ARG A 46 -19.91 18.37 -5.62
N ASP A 47 -20.20 17.95 -6.86
CA ASP A 47 -20.28 16.54 -7.26
C ASP A 47 -18.88 15.95 -7.54
N ILE A 48 -18.11 15.76 -6.45
CA ILE A 48 -16.74 15.23 -6.55
C ILE A 48 -16.75 13.70 -6.65
N ILE A 49 -16.20 13.16 -7.74
CA ILE A 49 -15.93 11.73 -7.87
C ILE A 49 -14.54 11.42 -7.32
N GLY A 50 -14.47 10.66 -6.21
CA GLY A 50 -13.23 10.33 -5.55
C GLY A 50 -12.67 8.99 -6.04
N LEU A 51 -11.53 9.03 -6.75
CA LEU A 51 -10.80 7.84 -7.18
C LEU A 51 -9.45 7.68 -6.44
N ALA A 52 -9.26 8.45 -5.35
CA ALA A 52 -8.01 8.43 -4.58
C ALA A 52 -8.00 7.35 -3.48
N ALA A 53 -9.16 6.88 -3.01
CA ALA A 53 -9.27 5.95 -1.89
C ALA A 53 -8.70 4.57 -2.23
N GLY A 54 -7.91 4.02 -1.32
CA GLY A 54 -7.31 2.70 -1.45
C GLY A 54 -8.10 1.64 -0.68
N GLU A 55 -9.41 1.53 -0.89
CA GLU A 55 -10.27 0.56 -0.22
C GLU A 55 -11.32 -0.03 -1.17
N PRO A 56 -11.72 -1.30 -0.97
CA PRO A 56 -12.81 -1.90 -1.71
C PRO A 56 -14.14 -1.17 -1.46
N ASP A 57 -15.01 -1.10 -2.48
CA ASP A 57 -16.35 -0.54 -2.40
C ASP A 57 -17.42 -1.59 -1.99
N PHE A 58 -16.98 -2.76 -1.60
CA PHE A 58 -17.81 -3.83 -1.08
C PHE A 58 -17.90 -3.76 0.44
N ASP A 59 -19.03 -4.21 0.99
CA ASP A 59 -19.17 -4.40 2.42
C ASP A 59 -18.35 -5.60 2.91
N THR A 60 -17.92 -5.55 4.18
CA THR A 60 -17.42 -6.74 4.87
C THR A 60 -18.45 -7.86 4.83
N PRO A 61 -18.10 -9.11 4.43
CA PRO A 61 -19.01 -10.24 4.34
C PRO A 61 -19.81 -10.50 5.62
N GLN A 62 -21.06 -10.93 5.47
CA GLN A 62 -22.02 -11.02 6.59
C GLN A 62 -21.54 -11.95 7.71
N HIS A 63 -20.98 -13.12 7.39
CA HIS A 63 -20.48 -14.08 8.41
C HIS A 63 -19.37 -13.46 9.29
N ILE A 64 -18.55 -12.56 8.76
CA ILE A 64 -17.50 -11.84 9.48
C ILE A 64 -18.15 -10.82 10.44
N LYS A 65 -19.12 -10.04 9.93
CA LYS A 65 -19.88 -9.07 10.75
C LYS A 65 -20.61 -9.78 11.90
N ASP A 66 -21.19 -10.95 11.65
CA ASP A 66 -21.91 -11.72 12.65
C ASP A 66 -20.98 -12.31 13.73
N ALA A 67 -19.77 -12.72 13.36
CA ALA A 67 -18.74 -13.13 14.33
C ALA A 67 -18.35 -11.98 15.27
N ALA A 68 -18.20 -10.76 14.74
CA ALA A 68 -17.91 -9.58 15.54
C ALA A 68 -19.06 -9.24 16.50
N LYS A 69 -20.32 -9.26 16.03
CA LYS A 69 -21.50 -9.03 16.88
C LYS A 69 -21.57 -10.03 18.02
N LYS A 70 -21.37 -11.32 17.73
CA LYS A 70 -21.33 -12.38 18.75
C LYS A 70 -20.22 -12.13 19.79
N ALA A 71 -19.05 -11.64 19.34
CA ALA A 71 -17.97 -11.31 20.27
C ALA A 71 -18.33 -10.12 21.17
N ILE A 72 -19.04 -9.11 20.66
CA ILE A 72 -19.58 -7.99 21.46
C ILE A 72 -20.56 -8.51 22.49
N ASP A 73 -21.57 -9.29 22.07
CA ASP A 73 -22.63 -9.84 22.94
C ASP A 73 -22.05 -10.77 24.03
N ALA A 74 -20.97 -11.50 23.70
CA ALA A 74 -20.23 -12.35 24.65
C ALA A 74 -19.32 -11.56 25.60
N GLY A 75 -19.23 -10.23 25.48
CA GLY A 75 -18.37 -9.40 26.31
C GLY A 75 -16.86 -9.56 26.02
N PHE A 76 -16.48 -9.96 24.80
CA PHE A 76 -15.07 -10.08 24.40
C PHE A 76 -14.44 -8.71 24.12
N THR A 77 -14.41 -7.87 25.15
CA THR A 77 -14.03 -6.44 25.06
C THR A 77 -12.83 -6.07 25.93
N LYS A 78 -12.07 -7.06 26.41
CA LYS A 78 -10.90 -6.84 27.29
C LYS A 78 -9.61 -7.01 26.52
N TYR A 79 -8.49 -6.71 27.17
CA TYR A 79 -7.16 -6.94 26.61
C TYR A 79 -6.95 -8.38 26.18
N THR A 80 -6.24 -8.55 25.08
CA THR A 80 -5.79 -9.85 24.57
C THR A 80 -4.26 -9.91 24.59
N PRO A 81 -3.64 -11.05 24.30
CA PRO A 81 -2.20 -11.11 24.06
C PRO A 81 -1.79 -10.10 22.98
N VAL A 82 -0.66 -9.43 23.19
CA VAL A 82 -0.15 -8.36 22.30
C VAL A 82 0.01 -8.84 20.87
N ALA A 83 0.60 -10.04 20.69
CA ALA A 83 0.84 -10.62 19.36
C ALA A 83 -0.43 -11.20 18.69
N GLY A 84 -1.60 -11.07 19.32
CA GLY A 84 -2.88 -11.57 18.82
C GLY A 84 -3.43 -12.78 19.58
N ILE A 85 -4.75 -13.00 19.46
CA ILE A 85 -5.43 -14.13 20.10
C ILE A 85 -4.95 -15.46 19.49
N PRO A 86 -4.84 -16.54 20.29
CA PRO A 86 -4.34 -17.83 19.80
C PRO A 86 -5.14 -18.38 18.60
N GLY A 87 -6.47 -18.21 18.59
CA GLY A 87 -7.33 -18.64 17.49
C GLY A 87 -6.98 -17.96 16.17
N LEU A 88 -6.86 -16.63 16.17
CA LEU A 88 -6.46 -15.88 14.97
C LEU A 88 -5.04 -16.24 14.50
N LYS A 89 -4.08 -16.37 15.41
CA LYS A 89 -2.71 -16.78 15.04
C LYS A 89 -2.70 -18.17 14.40
N LYS A 90 -3.51 -19.11 14.90
CA LYS A 90 -3.67 -20.43 14.31
C LYS A 90 -4.32 -20.35 12.91
N ALA A 91 -5.35 -19.52 12.74
CA ALA A 91 -5.98 -19.27 11.44
C ALA A 91 -4.97 -18.71 10.42
N ILE A 92 -4.10 -17.77 10.83
CA ILE A 92 -3.04 -17.21 9.99
C ILE A 92 -2.00 -18.29 9.60
N VAL A 93 -1.54 -19.11 10.54
CA VAL A 93 -0.62 -20.22 10.25
C VAL A 93 -1.25 -21.20 9.26
N ASN A 94 -2.51 -21.56 9.45
CA ASN A 94 -3.24 -22.45 8.56
C ASN A 94 -3.39 -21.84 7.15
N LYS A 95 -3.70 -20.54 7.06
CA LYS A 95 -3.78 -19.80 5.79
C LYS A 95 -2.44 -19.87 5.04
N PHE A 96 -1.34 -19.54 5.69
CA PHE A 96 -0.03 -19.59 5.05
C PHE A 96 0.35 -21.01 4.61
N LYS A 97 -0.01 -22.03 5.39
CA LYS A 97 0.24 -23.41 5.02
C LYS A 97 -0.58 -23.85 3.81
N ASN A 98 -1.88 -23.59 3.83
CA ASN A 98 -2.80 -24.11 2.82
C ASN A 98 -2.74 -23.35 1.50
N GLU A 99 -2.58 -22.03 1.54
CA GLU A 99 -2.62 -21.18 0.35
C GLU A 99 -1.23 -20.92 -0.23
N ASN A 100 -0.23 -20.67 0.66
CA ASN A 100 1.11 -20.28 0.22
C ASN A 100 2.15 -21.42 0.34
N GLY A 101 1.84 -22.50 1.06
CA GLY A 101 2.77 -23.61 1.29
C GLY A 101 3.83 -23.32 2.36
N PHE A 102 3.62 -22.31 3.21
CA PHE A 102 4.57 -21.92 4.25
C PHE A 102 4.21 -22.55 5.59
N ASP A 103 5.19 -23.21 6.21
CA ASP A 103 5.02 -23.82 7.52
C ASP A 103 5.63 -22.92 8.61
N TYR A 104 4.75 -22.16 9.28
CA TYR A 104 5.10 -21.26 10.39
C TYR A 104 4.60 -21.80 11.71
N LYS A 105 5.31 -21.45 12.80
CA LYS A 105 4.89 -21.71 14.18
C LYS A 105 4.12 -20.51 14.73
N LEU A 106 3.35 -20.70 15.82
CA LEU A 106 2.61 -19.60 16.43
C LEU A 106 3.49 -18.44 16.92
N ASN A 107 4.73 -18.70 17.34
CA ASN A 107 5.69 -17.67 17.75
C ASN A 107 6.39 -16.98 16.57
N GLU A 108 6.13 -17.41 15.35
CA GLU A 108 6.59 -16.79 14.11
C GLU A 108 5.53 -15.90 13.46
N VAL A 109 4.41 -15.62 14.15
CA VAL A 109 3.30 -14.79 13.66
C VAL A 109 2.94 -13.73 14.68
N ILE A 110 2.68 -12.50 14.18
CA ILE A 110 2.17 -11.37 14.95
C ILE A 110 0.98 -10.72 14.24
N VAL A 111 -0.02 -10.29 15.02
CA VAL A 111 -1.18 -9.50 14.58
C VAL A 111 -1.00 -8.06 15.01
N GLY A 112 -1.15 -7.12 14.07
CA GLY A 112 -1.06 -5.69 14.32
C GLY A 112 -2.31 -4.92 13.90
N VAL A 113 -2.32 -3.61 14.19
CA VAL A 113 -3.42 -2.68 13.86
C VAL A 113 -3.35 -2.29 12.37
N GLY A 114 -3.65 -3.26 11.50
CA GLY A 114 -3.51 -3.18 10.04
C GLY A 114 -2.07 -3.39 9.56
N GLY A 115 -1.92 -3.69 8.25
CA GLY A 115 -0.60 -3.93 7.64
C GLY A 115 0.39 -2.79 7.82
N LYS A 116 -0.08 -1.53 7.87
CA LYS A 116 0.80 -0.37 8.11
C LYS A 116 1.54 -0.47 9.44
N GLN A 117 0.87 -0.87 10.52
CA GLN A 117 1.54 -1.04 11.81
C GLN A 117 2.53 -2.20 11.79
N THR A 118 2.22 -3.32 11.13
CA THR A 118 3.17 -4.44 11.05
C THR A 118 4.46 -4.05 10.33
N ILE A 119 4.37 -3.24 9.25
CA ILE A 119 5.53 -2.69 8.55
C ILE A 119 6.28 -1.68 9.44
N PHE A 120 5.54 -0.81 10.12
CA PHE A 120 6.12 0.17 11.05
C PHE A 120 6.90 -0.52 12.17
N ASN A 121 6.30 -1.52 12.81
CA ASN A 121 6.95 -2.31 13.85
C ASN A 121 8.17 -3.06 13.33
N LEU A 122 8.11 -3.63 12.11
CA LEU A 122 9.25 -4.29 11.48
C LEU A 122 10.42 -3.30 11.31
N CYS A 123 10.17 -2.15 10.70
CA CYS A 123 11.20 -1.15 10.46
C CYS A 123 11.84 -0.68 11.77
N LEU A 124 11.05 -0.34 12.79
CA LEU A 124 11.58 0.07 14.09
C LEU A 124 12.29 -1.06 14.84
N ALA A 125 11.95 -2.33 14.58
CA ALA A 125 12.59 -3.47 15.23
C ALA A 125 13.99 -3.79 14.68
N VAL A 126 14.25 -3.46 13.40
CA VAL A 126 15.47 -3.94 12.72
C VAL A 126 16.35 -2.84 12.15
N LEU A 127 15.84 -1.60 11.99
CA LEU A 127 16.59 -0.49 11.42
C LEU A 127 17.22 0.39 12.49
N ASN A 128 18.41 0.85 12.19
CA ASN A 128 19.14 1.87 12.94
C ASN A 128 19.45 3.07 12.03
N LYS A 129 19.89 4.16 12.64
CA LYS A 129 20.36 5.33 11.90
C LYS A 129 21.49 4.95 10.93
N GLY A 130 21.29 5.25 9.66
CA GLY A 130 22.22 5.01 8.59
C GLY A 130 22.10 3.66 7.89
N ASP A 131 21.20 2.77 8.34
CA ASP A 131 20.78 1.60 7.58
C ASP A 131 20.02 2.02 6.32
N GLU A 132 20.03 1.19 5.29
CA GLU A 132 19.37 1.45 4.02
C GLU A 132 18.20 0.48 3.80
N VAL A 133 17.12 1.01 3.23
CA VAL A 133 15.95 0.24 2.80
C VAL A 133 15.78 0.40 1.30
N ILE A 134 15.96 -0.67 0.54
CA ILE A 134 15.72 -0.67 -0.92
C ILE A 134 14.22 -0.77 -1.16
N ILE A 135 13.70 0.18 -1.95
CA ILE A 135 12.27 0.32 -2.29
C ILE A 135 12.14 0.53 -3.80
N PRO A 136 11.64 -0.44 -4.56
CA PRO A 136 11.31 -0.24 -5.98
C PRO A 136 10.16 0.77 -6.13
N ALA A 137 10.35 1.80 -6.96
CA ALA A 137 9.33 2.78 -7.33
C ALA A 137 8.71 2.41 -8.70
N PRO A 138 7.38 2.58 -8.88
CA PRO A 138 6.42 3.17 -7.94
C PRO A 138 6.13 2.29 -6.73
N TYR A 139 6.00 2.91 -5.53
CA TYR A 139 5.82 2.20 -4.26
C TYR A 139 4.63 2.76 -3.46
N TRP A 140 4.12 1.99 -2.50
CA TRP A 140 3.13 2.52 -1.56
C TRP A 140 3.73 3.63 -0.71
N VAL A 141 3.09 4.80 -0.73
CA VAL A 141 3.57 6.07 -0.15
C VAL A 141 4.19 5.96 1.25
N SER A 142 3.76 4.99 2.07
CA SER A 142 4.23 4.88 3.45
C SER A 142 5.58 4.17 3.62
N TYR A 143 6.11 3.47 2.62
CA TYR A 143 7.36 2.73 2.82
C TYR A 143 8.54 3.66 3.09
N ALA A 144 8.72 4.69 2.26
CA ALA A 144 9.81 5.65 2.42
C ALA A 144 9.69 6.43 3.74
N ASP A 145 8.48 6.92 4.06
CA ASP A 145 8.25 7.67 5.29
C ASP A 145 8.48 6.82 6.56
N ILE A 146 8.06 5.54 6.54
CA ILE A 146 8.32 4.62 7.67
C ILE A 146 9.82 4.39 7.85
N ALA A 147 10.59 4.22 6.76
CA ALA A 147 12.05 4.09 6.82
C ALA A 147 12.68 5.35 7.42
N LEU A 148 12.23 6.56 7.03
CA LEU A 148 12.70 7.83 7.60
C LEU A 148 12.36 7.97 9.09
N VAL A 149 11.17 7.55 9.53
CA VAL A 149 10.81 7.52 10.97
C VAL A 149 11.72 6.58 11.76
N ALA A 150 12.16 5.49 11.16
CA ALA A 150 13.14 4.57 11.74
C ALA A 150 14.59 5.08 11.62
N GLU A 151 14.81 6.33 11.18
CA GLU A 151 16.11 6.98 10.96
C GLU A 151 16.99 6.28 9.91
N ALA A 152 16.38 5.44 9.06
CA ALA A 152 17.05 4.79 7.95
C ALA A 152 16.94 5.62 6.65
N THR A 153 17.74 5.27 5.66
CA THR A 153 17.74 5.90 4.35
C THR A 153 16.96 5.05 3.34
N PRO A 154 15.85 5.54 2.78
CA PRO A 154 15.20 4.87 1.66
C PRO A 154 16.06 4.99 0.40
N VAL A 155 16.42 3.86 -0.20
CA VAL A 155 17.11 3.76 -1.49
C VAL A 155 16.05 3.42 -2.54
N ILE A 156 15.65 4.44 -3.28
CA ILE A 156 14.56 4.32 -4.27
C ILE A 156 15.16 3.89 -5.61
N ILE A 157 14.61 2.83 -6.20
CA ILE A 157 15.00 2.35 -7.52
C ILE A 157 13.82 2.57 -8.48
N GLU A 158 14.01 3.43 -9.45
CA GLU A 158 12.99 3.70 -10.46
C GLU A 158 12.78 2.49 -11.37
N CYS A 159 11.52 2.06 -11.49
CA CYS A 159 11.07 0.98 -12.35
C CYS A 159 10.02 1.56 -13.32
N GLY A 160 10.45 1.91 -14.52
CA GLY A 160 9.62 2.58 -15.51
C GLY A 160 8.52 1.68 -16.11
N ILE A 161 7.63 2.31 -16.86
CA ILE A 161 6.54 1.62 -17.57
C ILE A 161 7.09 0.61 -18.59
N GLU A 162 8.26 0.90 -19.17
CA GLU A 162 8.94 0.09 -20.18
C GLU A 162 9.37 -1.29 -19.63
N GLN A 163 9.61 -1.38 -18.31
CA GLN A 163 9.90 -2.65 -17.60
C GLN A 163 8.69 -3.18 -16.81
N GLY A 164 7.47 -2.67 -17.10
CA GLY A 164 6.24 -3.08 -16.44
C GLY A 164 6.18 -2.69 -14.95
N PHE A 165 6.87 -1.65 -14.54
CA PHE A 165 6.99 -1.19 -13.14
C PHE A 165 7.58 -2.24 -12.20
N LYS A 166 8.40 -3.16 -12.72
CA LYS A 166 9.01 -4.26 -11.95
C LYS A 166 10.52 -4.09 -11.86
N LEU A 167 11.08 -4.29 -10.67
CA LEU A 167 12.52 -4.24 -10.43
C LEU A 167 13.24 -5.35 -11.20
N MET A 168 14.33 -5.03 -11.86
CA MET A 168 15.20 -5.99 -12.52
C MET A 168 16.34 -6.46 -11.60
N PRO A 169 16.80 -7.73 -11.73
CA PRO A 169 17.86 -8.26 -10.88
C PRO A 169 19.15 -7.42 -10.88
N GLN A 170 19.52 -6.86 -12.04
CA GLN A 170 20.70 -6.01 -12.18
C GLN A 170 20.59 -4.70 -11.39
N GLN A 171 19.38 -4.12 -11.35
CA GLN A 171 19.11 -2.92 -10.56
C GLN A 171 19.20 -3.22 -9.06
N LEU A 172 18.68 -4.39 -8.61
CA LEU A 172 18.79 -4.81 -7.23
C LEU A 172 20.24 -5.05 -6.82
N GLU A 173 21.01 -5.80 -7.62
CA GLU A 173 22.42 -6.08 -7.37
C GLU A 173 23.24 -4.77 -7.23
N ALA A 174 23.02 -3.80 -8.13
CA ALA A 174 23.71 -2.52 -8.12
C ALA A 174 23.35 -1.61 -6.92
N ALA A 175 22.16 -1.78 -6.35
CA ALA A 175 21.69 -0.96 -5.23
C ALA A 175 22.08 -1.50 -3.86
N ILE A 176 22.42 -2.77 -3.75
CA ILE A 176 22.79 -3.38 -2.45
C ILE A 176 24.17 -2.90 -2.03
N THR A 177 24.26 -2.39 -0.80
CA THR A 177 25.50 -1.98 -0.14
C THR A 177 25.67 -2.72 1.19
N ALA A 178 26.81 -2.54 1.86
CA ALA A 178 27.02 -3.08 3.22
C ALA A 178 26.05 -2.49 4.26
N LYS A 179 25.36 -1.36 3.96
CA LYS A 179 24.37 -0.70 4.81
C LYS A 179 22.94 -1.18 4.53
N THR A 180 22.73 -1.86 3.43
CA THR A 180 21.39 -2.33 3.04
C THR A 180 20.90 -3.34 4.08
N LYS A 181 19.80 -2.98 4.77
CA LYS A 181 19.22 -3.80 5.83
C LYS A 181 17.93 -4.49 5.40
N ILE A 182 17.10 -3.82 4.62
CA ILE A 182 15.81 -4.36 4.13
C ILE A 182 15.72 -4.16 2.62
N PHE A 183 15.27 -5.18 1.92
CA PHE A 183 14.65 -5.08 0.60
C PHE A 183 13.14 -5.23 0.75
N MET A 184 12.38 -4.20 0.35
CA MET A 184 10.91 -4.17 0.40
C MET A 184 10.34 -4.46 -0.98
N ILE A 185 9.48 -5.48 -1.10
CA ILE A 185 8.77 -5.81 -2.35
C ILE A 185 7.27 -5.91 -2.09
N ASN A 186 6.46 -5.40 -3.02
CA ASN A 186 5.00 -5.47 -2.95
C ASN A 186 4.43 -6.01 -4.28
N SER A 187 3.79 -7.17 -4.22
CA SER A 187 3.16 -7.83 -5.36
C SER A 187 1.90 -8.57 -4.90
N PRO A 188 0.73 -8.31 -5.52
CA PRO A 188 0.42 -7.23 -6.48
C PRO A 188 0.65 -5.84 -5.91
N SER A 189 1.17 -4.92 -6.72
CA SER A 189 1.67 -3.63 -6.26
C SER A 189 0.57 -2.57 -6.08
N ASN A 190 0.75 -1.73 -5.08
CA ASN A 190 0.13 -0.41 -4.99
C ASN A 190 1.24 0.64 -5.24
N PRO A 191 1.19 1.42 -6.35
CA PRO A 191 0.00 1.86 -7.08
C PRO A 191 -0.28 1.17 -8.42
N THR A 192 0.63 0.34 -8.96
CA THR A 192 0.64 -0.04 -10.37
C THR A 192 -0.20 -1.28 -10.69
N GLY A 193 -0.51 -2.09 -9.67
CA GLY A 193 -1.10 -3.41 -9.86
C GLY A 193 -0.17 -4.43 -10.54
N ALA A 194 1.11 -4.11 -10.70
CA ALA A 194 2.10 -5.01 -11.27
C ALA A 194 2.23 -6.29 -10.42
N VAL A 195 2.34 -7.42 -11.07
CA VAL A 195 2.53 -8.74 -10.46
C VAL A 195 3.80 -9.36 -11.02
N TYR A 196 4.67 -9.79 -10.13
CA TYR A 196 5.87 -10.53 -10.51
C TYR A 196 5.52 -11.99 -10.83
N SER A 197 6.06 -12.52 -11.92
CA SER A 197 6.04 -13.95 -12.21
C SER A 197 6.98 -14.73 -11.28
N LEU A 198 6.80 -16.03 -11.19
CA LEU A 198 7.67 -16.91 -10.40
C LEU A 198 9.14 -16.79 -10.85
N SER A 199 9.40 -16.72 -12.15
CA SER A 199 10.75 -16.58 -12.70
C SER A 199 11.40 -15.22 -12.38
N GLU A 200 10.63 -14.12 -12.42
CA GLU A 200 11.13 -12.79 -12.03
C GLU A 200 11.46 -12.75 -10.53
N LEU A 201 10.61 -13.34 -9.68
CA LEU A 201 10.88 -13.47 -8.25
C LEU A 201 12.10 -14.35 -7.97
N GLN A 202 12.28 -15.46 -8.71
CA GLN A 202 13.46 -16.31 -8.59
C GLN A 202 14.73 -15.54 -8.92
N ALA A 203 14.74 -14.77 -10.00
CA ALA A 203 15.90 -13.97 -10.39
C ALA A 203 16.28 -12.91 -9.34
N LEU A 204 15.30 -12.27 -8.68
CA LEU A 204 15.56 -11.39 -7.55
C LEU A 204 16.05 -12.17 -6.33
N GLY A 205 15.50 -13.34 -6.07
CA GLY A 205 15.92 -14.25 -5.01
C GLY A 205 17.39 -14.68 -5.15
N ASP A 206 17.82 -15.01 -6.38
CA ASP A 206 19.20 -15.39 -6.69
C ASP A 206 20.21 -14.26 -6.38
N VAL A 207 19.81 -13.00 -6.60
CA VAL A 207 20.59 -11.84 -6.16
C VAL A 207 20.66 -11.80 -4.64
N LEU A 208 19.52 -11.90 -3.95
CA LEU A 208 19.46 -11.81 -2.49
C LEU A 208 20.26 -12.93 -1.81
N LEU A 209 20.34 -14.12 -2.39
CA LEU A 209 21.14 -15.23 -1.84
C LEU A 209 22.64 -14.90 -1.73
N LYS A 210 23.15 -14.01 -2.57
CA LYS A 210 24.55 -13.53 -2.51
C LYS A 210 24.76 -12.50 -1.38
N HIS A 211 23.68 -11.92 -0.85
CA HIS A 211 23.71 -10.86 0.15
C HIS A 211 22.99 -11.28 1.45
N PRO A 212 23.59 -12.18 2.27
CA PRO A 212 22.92 -12.78 3.42
C PRO A 212 22.55 -11.79 4.55
N HIS A 213 23.14 -10.59 4.55
CA HIS A 213 22.86 -9.53 5.53
C HIS A 213 21.55 -8.78 5.26
N VAL A 214 20.96 -8.92 4.06
CA VAL A 214 19.74 -8.23 3.66
C VAL A 214 18.51 -9.03 4.11
N LEU A 215 17.65 -8.42 4.92
CA LEU A 215 16.31 -8.94 5.23
C LEU A 215 15.36 -8.66 4.05
N VAL A 216 14.43 -9.55 3.83
CA VAL A 216 13.40 -9.40 2.79
C VAL A 216 12.05 -9.16 3.44
N ALA A 217 11.36 -8.09 3.07
CA ALA A 217 9.98 -7.84 3.47
C ALA A 217 9.08 -7.90 2.23
N THR A 218 8.21 -8.90 2.14
CA THR A 218 7.24 -9.04 1.05
C THR A 218 5.86 -8.64 1.55
N ASP A 219 5.29 -7.60 0.92
CA ASP A 219 3.94 -7.12 1.21
C ASP A 219 2.94 -7.74 0.23
N ASP A 220 2.23 -8.75 0.72
CA ASP A 220 1.31 -9.58 -0.05
C ASP A 220 -0.16 -9.17 0.18
N MET A 221 -0.41 -7.94 0.60
CA MET A 221 -1.74 -7.44 0.99
C MET A 221 -2.82 -7.64 -0.08
N TYR A 222 -2.42 -7.73 -1.35
CA TYR A 222 -3.32 -7.88 -2.49
C TYR A 222 -3.31 -9.29 -3.10
N GLU A 223 -2.75 -10.30 -2.45
CA GLU A 223 -2.61 -11.65 -3.02
C GLU A 223 -3.93 -12.25 -3.56
N HIS A 224 -5.05 -11.96 -2.89
CA HIS A 224 -6.38 -12.43 -3.30
C HIS A 224 -7.06 -11.51 -4.34
N VAL A 225 -6.53 -10.32 -4.60
CA VAL A 225 -7.01 -9.41 -5.64
C VAL A 225 -6.14 -9.62 -6.89
N ASN A 226 -6.19 -10.85 -7.41
CA ASN A 226 -5.45 -11.27 -8.60
C ASN A 226 -6.39 -11.22 -9.81
N LEU A 227 -6.04 -10.41 -10.81
CA LEU A 227 -6.85 -10.17 -11.99
C LEU A 227 -6.46 -11.07 -13.18
N THR A 228 -5.29 -11.72 -13.12
CA THR A 228 -4.84 -12.64 -14.21
C THR A 228 -5.57 -13.97 -14.17
N GLY A 229 -5.89 -14.45 -12.98
CA GLY A 229 -6.38 -15.81 -12.74
C GLY A 229 -5.28 -16.85 -12.55
N ASP A 230 -4.01 -16.44 -12.66
CA ASP A 230 -2.85 -17.29 -12.37
C ASP A 230 -2.68 -17.48 -10.86
N LYS A 231 -1.94 -18.52 -10.47
CA LYS A 231 -1.58 -18.72 -9.07
C LYS A 231 -0.69 -17.57 -8.59
N PHE A 232 -1.02 -17.03 -7.41
CA PHE A 232 -0.18 -16.06 -6.73
C PHE A 232 1.11 -16.72 -6.18
N TYR A 233 2.21 -16.02 -6.34
CA TYR A 233 3.51 -16.35 -5.75
C TYR A 233 4.14 -15.09 -5.16
N ASN A 234 4.82 -15.25 -4.04
CA ASN A 234 5.73 -14.25 -3.50
C ASN A 234 7.19 -14.72 -3.59
N ILE A 235 8.13 -13.88 -3.16
CA ILE A 235 9.56 -14.17 -3.26
C ILE A 235 9.99 -15.40 -2.44
N LEU A 236 9.29 -15.73 -1.36
CA LEU A 236 9.58 -16.91 -0.55
C LEU A 236 9.14 -18.20 -1.24
N ASN A 237 8.05 -18.16 -2.07
CA ASN A 237 7.70 -19.29 -2.93
C ASN A 237 8.78 -19.57 -3.99
N ALA A 238 9.32 -18.48 -4.58
CA ALA A 238 10.34 -18.59 -5.62
C ALA A 238 11.70 -19.00 -5.04
N THR A 239 12.02 -18.55 -3.83
CA THR A 239 13.33 -18.78 -3.20
C THR A 239 13.15 -19.16 -1.73
N PRO A 240 12.79 -20.43 -1.42
CA PRO A 240 12.53 -20.90 -0.04
C PRO A 240 13.72 -20.75 0.91
N ALA A 241 14.95 -20.70 0.39
CA ALA A 241 16.16 -20.47 1.18
C ALA A 241 16.22 -19.11 1.87
N LEU A 242 15.34 -18.17 1.52
CA LEU A 242 15.22 -16.87 2.18
C LEU A 242 14.40 -16.94 3.49
N LYS A 243 13.81 -18.09 3.86
CA LYS A 243 12.85 -18.21 4.98
C LYS A 243 13.37 -17.61 6.30
N ASP A 244 14.63 -17.83 6.64
CA ASP A 244 15.20 -17.39 7.90
C ASP A 244 15.50 -15.88 7.98
N ARG A 245 15.19 -15.15 6.91
CA ARG A 245 15.35 -13.68 6.81
C ARG A 245 14.29 -13.01 5.94
N CYS A 246 13.18 -13.69 5.70
CA CYS A 246 12.04 -13.15 4.99
C CYS A 246 10.87 -12.93 5.95
N ILE A 247 10.27 -11.75 5.87
CA ILE A 247 9.07 -11.36 6.61
C ILE A 247 7.95 -11.18 5.59
N VAL A 248 6.93 -12.02 5.71
CA VAL A 248 5.71 -11.94 4.89
C VAL A 248 4.69 -11.09 5.62
N LEU A 249 4.28 -10.00 4.99
CA LEU A 249 3.33 -9.01 5.49
C LEU A 249 2.00 -9.18 4.76
N ASN A 250 0.90 -9.24 5.49
CA ASN A 250 -0.41 -9.46 4.90
C ASN A 250 -1.53 -8.92 5.83
N GLY A 251 -2.79 -9.14 5.49
CA GLY A 251 -3.93 -8.72 6.30
C GLY A 251 -5.28 -9.04 5.67
N VAL A 252 -6.34 -8.73 6.40
CA VAL A 252 -7.72 -8.96 5.95
C VAL A 252 -8.34 -7.74 5.25
N SER A 253 -7.61 -6.63 5.18
CA SER A 253 -8.14 -5.33 4.74
C SER A 253 -8.70 -5.33 3.33
N LYS A 254 -8.06 -6.05 2.38
CA LYS A 254 -8.39 -5.95 0.96
C LYS A 254 -9.25 -7.13 0.50
N ALA A 255 -8.85 -8.35 0.80
CA ALA A 255 -9.57 -9.55 0.41
C ALA A 255 -11.00 -9.62 0.97
N TYR A 256 -11.21 -9.07 2.18
CA TYR A 256 -12.49 -9.18 2.89
C TYR A 256 -13.17 -7.83 3.13
N SER A 257 -12.75 -6.77 2.42
CA SER A 257 -13.32 -5.42 2.59
C SER A 257 -13.33 -4.96 4.06
N MET A 258 -12.20 -5.15 4.75
CA MET A 258 -12.06 -4.92 6.19
C MET A 258 -11.07 -3.78 6.51
N THR A 259 -10.99 -2.75 5.68
CA THR A 259 -10.03 -1.65 5.90
C THR A 259 -10.22 -0.94 7.24
N GLY A 260 -11.48 -0.70 7.64
CA GLY A 260 -11.85 -0.05 8.90
C GLY A 260 -11.67 -0.93 10.15
N TRP A 261 -11.57 -2.26 10.01
CA TRP A 261 -11.38 -3.18 11.13
C TRP A 261 -9.96 -3.16 11.69
N ARG A 262 -8.99 -2.67 10.93
CA ARG A 262 -7.60 -2.48 11.34
C ARG A 262 -6.91 -3.76 11.81
N ILE A 263 -6.95 -4.83 11.01
CA ILE A 263 -6.19 -6.07 11.25
C ILE A 263 -5.25 -6.35 10.08
N GLY A 264 -3.95 -6.41 10.40
CA GLY A 264 -2.90 -6.94 9.56
C GLY A 264 -2.07 -7.94 10.36
N TYR A 265 -1.25 -8.70 9.68
CA TYR A 265 -0.37 -9.67 10.31
C TYR A 265 0.94 -9.81 9.56
N ALA A 266 1.96 -10.30 10.26
CA ALA A 266 3.24 -10.66 9.68
C ALA A 266 3.64 -12.06 10.13
N ALA A 267 4.36 -12.76 9.25
CA ALA A 267 5.02 -14.02 9.57
C ALA A 267 6.50 -13.96 9.17
N GLY A 268 7.37 -14.55 10.00
CA GLY A 268 8.81 -14.52 9.76
C GLY A 268 9.60 -15.11 10.93
N PRO A 269 10.94 -14.92 10.96
CA PRO A 269 11.79 -15.47 12.00
C PRO A 269 11.32 -15.06 13.41
N ALA A 270 11.22 -16.03 14.31
CA ALA A 270 10.65 -15.84 15.67
C ALA A 270 11.33 -14.71 16.45
N TYR A 271 12.63 -14.47 16.28
CA TYR A 271 13.35 -13.40 16.97
C TYR A 271 12.94 -12.00 16.48
N ILE A 272 12.64 -11.84 15.18
CA ILE A 272 12.13 -10.58 14.60
C ILE A 272 10.69 -10.36 15.07
N ILE A 273 9.85 -11.39 14.99
CA ILE A 273 8.46 -11.33 15.47
C ILE A 273 8.41 -10.95 16.95
N LYS A 274 9.33 -11.49 17.77
CA LYS A 274 9.40 -11.12 19.19
C LYS A 274 9.83 -9.66 19.40
N ALA A 275 10.76 -9.16 18.60
CA ALA A 275 11.16 -7.75 18.65
C ALA A 275 10.00 -6.80 18.25
N MET A 276 9.24 -7.16 17.20
CA MET A 276 8.02 -6.43 16.81
C MET A 276 6.97 -6.45 17.93
N GLU A 277 6.77 -7.59 18.62
CA GLU A 277 5.85 -7.70 19.76
C GLU A 277 6.24 -6.78 20.93
N ILE A 278 7.54 -6.69 21.24
CA ILE A 278 8.06 -5.78 22.27
C ILE A 278 7.71 -4.33 21.94
N LEU A 279 7.95 -3.89 20.71
CA LEU A 279 7.59 -2.54 20.26
C LEU A 279 6.07 -2.32 20.29
N GLN A 280 5.29 -3.28 19.83
CA GLN A 280 3.83 -3.20 19.85
C GLN A 280 3.29 -3.05 21.28
N SER A 281 3.91 -3.73 22.26
CA SER A 281 3.51 -3.63 23.66
C SER A 281 3.70 -2.23 24.27
N GLN A 282 4.63 -1.43 23.70
CA GLN A 282 4.91 -0.05 24.12
C GLN A 282 4.20 1.01 23.27
N SER A 283 3.43 0.61 22.26
CA SER A 283 2.71 1.53 21.38
C SER A 283 1.20 1.34 21.47
N THR A 284 0.63 0.40 20.71
CA THR A 284 -0.81 0.16 20.64
C THR A 284 -1.31 -0.93 21.56
N SER A 285 -0.41 -1.72 22.19
CA SER A 285 -0.76 -2.97 22.85
C SER A 285 -1.37 -3.96 21.84
N ASN A 286 -2.39 -4.72 22.17
CA ASN A 286 -3.06 -5.64 21.26
C ASN A 286 -3.92 -4.90 20.22
N ALA A 287 -4.13 -5.49 19.07
CA ALA A 287 -5.18 -5.07 18.14
C ALA A 287 -6.57 -5.26 18.78
N THR A 288 -7.56 -4.52 18.29
CA THR A 288 -8.95 -4.55 18.82
C THR A 288 -9.46 -5.99 18.91
N SER A 289 -9.88 -6.42 20.12
CA SER A 289 -10.29 -7.79 20.40
C SER A 289 -11.39 -8.30 19.47
N ILE A 290 -12.43 -7.50 19.28
CA ILE A 290 -13.58 -7.81 18.41
C ILE A 290 -13.11 -7.96 16.94
N SER A 291 -12.22 -7.07 16.48
CA SER A 291 -11.67 -7.13 15.12
C SER A 291 -10.82 -8.39 14.90
N GLN A 292 -10.13 -8.87 15.94
CA GLN A 292 -9.37 -10.12 15.85
C GLN A 292 -10.30 -11.33 15.66
N VAL A 293 -11.45 -11.38 16.37
CA VAL A 293 -12.45 -12.43 16.16
C VAL A 293 -13.05 -12.38 14.76
N ALA A 294 -13.33 -11.17 14.26
CA ALA A 294 -13.79 -10.97 12.89
C ALA A 294 -12.76 -11.44 11.86
N ALA A 295 -11.49 -11.11 12.06
CA ALA A 295 -10.41 -11.54 11.17
C ALA A 295 -10.18 -13.05 11.20
N GLN A 296 -10.34 -13.71 12.37
CA GLN A 296 -10.32 -15.15 12.46
C GLN A 296 -11.47 -15.77 11.64
N ALA A 297 -12.69 -15.23 11.76
CA ALA A 297 -13.83 -15.68 10.98
C ALA A 297 -13.65 -15.46 9.47
N ALA A 298 -12.93 -14.41 9.08
CA ALA A 298 -12.59 -14.15 7.67
C ALA A 298 -11.66 -15.25 7.12
N LEU A 299 -10.62 -15.62 7.86
CA LEU A 299 -9.62 -16.60 7.41
C LEU A 299 -10.11 -18.06 7.49
N GLU A 300 -10.99 -18.38 8.45
CA GLU A 300 -11.52 -19.74 8.65
C GLU A 300 -12.85 -19.98 7.93
N GLY A 301 -13.54 -18.90 7.55
CA GLY A 301 -14.86 -18.97 6.92
C GLY A 301 -14.83 -19.27 5.42
N PRO A 302 -16.00 -19.24 4.77
CA PRO A 302 -16.11 -19.41 3.32
C PRO A 302 -15.31 -18.35 2.56
N GLN A 303 -14.54 -18.77 1.54
CA GLN A 303 -13.71 -17.89 0.73
C GLN A 303 -14.40 -17.47 -0.60
N ASP A 304 -15.54 -17.99 -0.90
CA ASP A 304 -16.36 -17.68 -2.08
C ASP A 304 -16.82 -16.21 -2.13
N CYS A 305 -16.82 -15.51 -0.99
CA CYS A 305 -17.09 -14.08 -0.92
C CYS A 305 -16.08 -13.20 -1.67
N ILE A 306 -14.87 -13.69 -1.96
CA ILE A 306 -13.82 -12.95 -2.67
C ILE A 306 -14.09 -12.90 -4.17
N THR A 307 -14.60 -13.99 -4.75
CA THR A 307 -14.79 -14.16 -6.20
C THR A 307 -15.64 -13.07 -6.86
N PRO A 308 -16.83 -12.69 -6.33
CA PRO A 308 -17.64 -11.62 -6.91
C PRO A 308 -16.91 -10.27 -6.97
N MET A 309 -16.16 -9.94 -5.91
CA MET A 309 -15.38 -8.70 -5.84
C MET A 309 -14.27 -8.69 -6.91
N VAL A 310 -13.49 -9.77 -7.01
CA VAL A 310 -12.41 -9.88 -8.00
C VAL A 310 -12.97 -9.85 -9.43
N THR A 311 -14.12 -10.49 -9.69
CA THR A 311 -14.79 -10.46 -10.98
C THR A 311 -15.19 -9.02 -11.37
N ALA A 312 -15.80 -8.28 -10.45
CA ALA A 312 -16.15 -6.89 -10.68
C ALA A 312 -14.91 -6.01 -10.91
N PHE A 313 -13.83 -6.23 -10.14
CA PHE A 313 -12.57 -5.51 -10.35
C PHE A 313 -11.95 -5.80 -11.73
N LYS A 314 -12.00 -7.03 -12.21
CA LYS A 314 -11.50 -7.40 -13.54
C LYS A 314 -12.26 -6.69 -14.67
N GLU A 315 -13.59 -6.62 -14.57
CA GLU A 315 -14.43 -5.87 -15.52
C GLU A 315 -14.10 -4.37 -15.51
N ARG A 316 -14.08 -3.77 -14.32
CA ARG A 316 -13.78 -2.34 -14.12
C ARG A 316 -12.37 -1.99 -14.62
N HIS A 317 -11.40 -2.82 -14.33
CA HIS A 317 -10.01 -2.66 -14.77
C HIS A 317 -9.91 -2.63 -16.29
N THR A 318 -10.50 -3.61 -16.96
CA THR A 318 -10.50 -3.69 -18.43
C THR A 318 -11.13 -2.41 -19.04
N TYR A 319 -12.26 -1.97 -18.50
CA TYR A 319 -12.90 -0.74 -18.94
C TYR A 319 -11.98 0.49 -18.74
N VAL A 320 -11.42 0.66 -17.57
CA VAL A 320 -10.59 1.80 -17.21
C VAL A 320 -9.34 1.88 -18.10
N VAL A 321 -8.61 0.77 -18.27
CA VAL A 321 -7.37 0.76 -19.06
C VAL A 321 -7.66 1.05 -20.54
N ASN A 322 -8.71 0.44 -21.12
CA ASN A 322 -9.11 0.72 -22.48
C ASN A 322 -9.48 2.19 -22.69
N ARG A 323 -10.20 2.78 -21.71
CA ARG A 323 -10.54 4.22 -21.77
C ARG A 323 -9.29 5.11 -21.69
N PHE A 324 -8.35 4.84 -20.77
CA PHE A 324 -7.11 5.62 -20.71
C PHE A 324 -6.31 5.54 -22.00
N ASN A 325 -6.17 4.36 -22.58
CA ASN A 325 -5.43 4.17 -23.83
C ASN A 325 -6.11 4.78 -25.07
N SER A 326 -7.38 5.18 -24.95
CA SER A 326 -8.09 5.95 -26.00
C SER A 326 -7.98 7.46 -25.82
N MET A 327 -7.46 7.95 -24.68
CA MET A 327 -7.34 9.38 -24.39
C MET A 327 -6.00 9.94 -24.90
N PRO A 328 -5.98 11.19 -25.43
CA PRO A 328 -4.74 11.77 -25.93
C PRO A 328 -3.73 11.98 -24.81
N GLY A 329 -2.48 11.57 -25.05
CA GLY A 329 -1.35 11.77 -24.14
C GLY A 329 -1.34 10.87 -22.90
N LEU A 330 -2.25 9.89 -22.79
CA LEU A 330 -2.24 8.87 -21.75
C LEU A 330 -1.84 7.50 -22.31
N SER A 331 -1.17 6.70 -21.47
CA SER A 331 -0.87 5.30 -21.75
C SER A 331 -0.91 4.51 -20.42
N CYS A 332 -1.60 3.37 -20.39
CA CYS A 332 -1.81 2.59 -19.18
C CYS A 332 -1.60 1.10 -19.46
N LEU A 333 -0.77 0.45 -18.65
CA LEU A 333 -0.59 -0.99 -18.71
C LEU A 333 -1.77 -1.74 -18.07
N MET A 334 -2.04 -2.94 -18.58
CA MET A 334 -2.93 -3.88 -17.91
C MET A 334 -2.26 -4.37 -16.63
N ALA A 335 -2.91 -4.14 -15.48
CA ALA A 335 -2.43 -4.60 -14.19
C ALA A 335 -2.75 -6.10 -13.97
N GLY A 336 -1.86 -6.81 -13.29
CA GLY A 336 -2.08 -8.21 -12.91
C GLY A 336 -2.88 -8.40 -11.64
N GLY A 337 -3.00 -7.36 -10.80
CA GLY A 337 -3.70 -7.45 -9.51
C GLY A 337 -3.97 -6.09 -8.88
N ALA A 338 -4.37 -6.10 -7.60
CA ALA A 338 -4.90 -4.97 -6.88
C ALA A 338 -6.13 -4.33 -7.56
N PHE A 339 -6.51 -3.11 -7.18
CA PHE A 339 -7.65 -2.40 -7.78
C PHE A 339 -7.28 -0.95 -8.17
N TYR A 340 -6.08 -0.81 -8.76
CA TYR A 340 -5.54 0.48 -9.21
C TYR A 340 -5.19 0.46 -10.69
N ALA A 341 -5.35 1.60 -11.34
CA ALA A 341 -4.74 1.90 -12.63
C ALA A 341 -3.75 3.06 -12.46
N PHE A 342 -2.63 2.97 -13.18
CA PHE A 342 -1.51 3.90 -13.05
C PHE A 342 -1.03 4.37 -14.43
N PRO A 343 -1.81 5.26 -15.10
CA PRO A 343 -1.46 5.75 -16.41
C PRO A 343 -0.25 6.69 -16.39
N ASP A 344 0.59 6.56 -17.41
CA ASP A 344 1.55 7.57 -17.83
C ASP A 344 0.79 8.77 -18.41
N ALA A 345 1.06 9.95 -17.88
CA ALA A 345 0.42 11.19 -18.27
C ALA A 345 1.42 12.26 -18.71
N ARG A 346 2.70 11.91 -18.88
CA ARG A 346 3.77 12.87 -19.21
C ARG A 346 3.42 13.73 -20.41
N CYS A 347 2.97 13.11 -21.51
CA CYS A 347 2.57 13.84 -22.71
C CYS A 347 1.31 14.71 -22.48
N ALA A 348 0.34 14.24 -21.72
CA ALA A 348 -0.87 15.01 -21.39
C ALA A 348 -0.55 16.22 -20.50
N ILE A 349 0.33 16.04 -19.50
CA ILE A 349 0.79 17.11 -18.61
C ILE A 349 1.51 18.20 -19.42
N GLU A 350 2.46 17.81 -20.27
CA GLU A 350 3.19 18.74 -21.13
C GLU A 350 2.23 19.53 -22.04
N GLY A 351 1.29 18.83 -22.70
CA GLY A 351 0.29 19.49 -23.56
C GLY A 351 -0.57 20.50 -22.82
N LEU A 352 -1.06 20.14 -21.62
CA LEU A 352 -1.85 21.06 -20.79
C LEU A 352 -1.04 22.25 -20.28
N TYR A 353 0.23 22.04 -19.95
CA TYR A 353 1.13 23.10 -19.51
C TYR A 353 1.41 24.09 -20.66
N LEU A 354 1.75 23.60 -21.85
CA LEU A 354 1.97 24.42 -23.04
C LEU A 354 0.71 25.19 -23.47
N ALA A 355 -0.46 24.61 -23.28
CA ALA A 355 -1.75 25.25 -23.50
C ALA A 355 -2.15 26.27 -22.41
N GLY A 356 -1.34 26.42 -21.34
CA GLY A 356 -1.62 27.31 -20.21
C GLY A 356 -2.80 26.87 -19.33
N LYS A 357 -3.25 25.62 -19.42
CA LYS A 357 -4.36 25.06 -18.64
C LYS A 357 -3.92 24.67 -17.21
N ILE A 358 -2.68 24.30 -17.03
CA ILE A 358 -2.06 24.00 -15.72
C ILE A 358 -0.86 24.91 -15.46
N LYS A 359 -0.57 25.20 -14.18
CA LYS A 359 0.43 26.21 -13.78
C LYS A 359 1.86 25.69 -13.80
N ALA A 360 2.06 24.37 -13.77
CA ALA A 360 3.36 23.72 -13.74
C ALA A 360 3.30 22.42 -14.55
N ASN A 361 4.42 22.03 -15.14
CA ASN A 361 4.57 20.78 -15.89
C ASN A 361 4.81 19.62 -14.91
N THR A 362 3.81 19.31 -14.05
CA THR A 362 3.89 18.28 -13.00
C THR A 362 2.58 17.52 -12.87
N ASP A 363 2.66 16.28 -12.41
CA ASP A 363 1.51 15.43 -12.09
C ASP A 363 0.65 15.99 -10.93
N MET A 364 1.27 16.72 -10.00
CA MET A 364 0.56 17.43 -8.94
C MET A 364 -0.37 18.50 -9.54
N ALA A 365 0.14 19.31 -10.49
CA ALA A 365 -0.67 20.33 -11.16
C ALA A 365 -1.82 19.71 -11.97
N LEU A 366 -1.60 18.55 -12.60
CA LEU A 366 -2.66 17.77 -13.25
C LEU A 366 -3.72 17.31 -12.24
N ALA A 367 -3.31 16.73 -11.11
CA ALA A 367 -4.23 16.25 -10.09
C ALA A 367 -5.08 17.40 -9.49
N GLU A 368 -4.46 18.56 -9.23
CA GLU A 368 -5.18 19.77 -8.80
C GLU A 368 -6.15 20.26 -9.87
N TYR A 369 -5.76 20.30 -11.12
CA TYR A 369 -6.61 20.72 -12.23
C TYR A 369 -7.83 19.82 -12.40
N LEU A 370 -7.64 18.49 -12.34
CA LEU A 370 -8.73 17.52 -12.40
C LEU A 370 -9.72 17.71 -11.24
N LEU A 371 -9.22 17.92 -10.02
CA LEU A 371 -10.06 18.12 -8.85
C LEU A 371 -10.80 19.47 -8.89
N GLU A 372 -10.12 20.56 -9.24
CA GLU A 372 -10.68 21.92 -9.14
C GLU A 372 -11.63 22.27 -10.28
N LYS A 373 -11.35 21.80 -11.50
CA LYS A 373 -12.08 22.16 -12.70
C LYS A 373 -13.03 21.08 -13.22
N PHE A 374 -12.76 19.82 -12.87
CA PHE A 374 -13.51 18.67 -13.40
C PHE A 374 -14.11 17.76 -12.32
N ASP A 375 -13.97 18.11 -11.04
CA ASP A 375 -14.55 17.38 -9.92
C ASP A 375 -14.11 15.91 -9.83
N VAL A 376 -12.86 15.60 -10.22
CA VAL A 376 -12.29 14.25 -10.13
C VAL A 376 -11.04 14.28 -9.25
N ALA A 377 -11.05 13.49 -8.16
CA ALA A 377 -9.93 13.35 -7.24
C ALA A 377 -9.09 12.12 -7.62
N VAL A 378 -7.85 12.32 -8.04
CA VAL A 378 -6.83 11.30 -8.34
C VAL A 378 -5.61 11.51 -7.45
N VAL A 379 -4.70 10.52 -7.35
CA VAL A 379 -3.45 10.69 -6.60
C VAL A 379 -2.28 10.89 -7.58
N PRO A 380 -1.49 11.97 -7.47
CA PRO A 380 -0.34 12.19 -8.34
C PRO A 380 0.72 11.10 -8.16
N GLY A 381 1.41 10.75 -9.24
CA GLY A 381 2.41 9.68 -9.27
C GLY A 381 3.64 10.00 -8.44
N SER A 382 4.02 11.28 -8.32
CA SER A 382 5.10 11.75 -7.44
C SER A 382 4.92 11.33 -5.98
N ALA A 383 3.67 11.13 -5.51
CA ALA A 383 3.38 10.57 -4.20
C ALA A 383 3.88 9.12 -4.05
N PHE A 384 4.08 8.40 -5.14
CA PHE A 384 4.55 7.03 -5.19
C PHE A 384 5.98 6.91 -5.72
N GLY A 385 6.70 8.04 -5.82
CA GLY A 385 8.05 8.09 -6.36
C GLY A 385 8.12 7.97 -7.88
N ALA A 386 7.06 8.32 -8.62
CA ALA A 386 6.99 8.27 -10.08
C ALA A 386 6.29 9.52 -10.63
N GLU A 387 7.08 10.55 -10.93
CA GLU A 387 6.57 11.81 -11.50
C GLU A 387 6.06 11.60 -12.92
N GLY A 388 5.01 12.36 -13.29
CA GLY A 388 4.38 12.27 -14.61
C GLY A 388 3.32 11.19 -14.75
N TYR A 389 2.99 10.47 -13.69
CA TYR A 389 1.92 9.48 -13.60
C TYR A 389 0.81 9.97 -12.67
N PHE A 390 -0.30 9.24 -12.63
CA PHE A 390 -1.27 9.37 -11.54
C PHE A 390 -1.95 8.03 -11.24
N ARG A 391 -2.42 7.86 -10.01
CA ARG A 391 -3.15 6.66 -9.62
C ARG A 391 -4.64 6.95 -9.50
N ILE A 392 -5.46 6.05 -10.05
CA ILE A 392 -6.86 5.93 -9.68
C ILE A 392 -7.12 4.56 -9.04
N SER A 393 -8.10 4.52 -8.12
CA SER A 393 -8.73 3.28 -7.68
C SER A 393 -9.98 3.03 -8.52
N PHE A 394 -10.12 1.83 -9.05
CA PHE A 394 -11.38 1.40 -9.71
C PHE A 394 -12.31 0.61 -8.77
N ALA A 395 -12.02 0.62 -7.47
CA ALA A 395 -12.92 0.12 -6.44
C ALA A 395 -14.05 1.13 -6.17
N THR A 396 -14.92 1.29 -7.16
CA THR A 396 -16.14 2.13 -7.14
C THR A 396 -17.11 1.65 -8.22
N SER A 397 -18.33 2.17 -8.25
CA SER A 397 -19.34 1.75 -9.27
C SER A 397 -18.88 2.03 -10.71
N MET A 398 -19.38 1.23 -11.67
CA MET A 398 -19.14 1.47 -13.10
C MET A 398 -19.62 2.86 -13.55
N ASP A 399 -20.71 3.36 -12.97
CA ASP A 399 -21.23 4.69 -13.30
C ASP A 399 -20.30 5.81 -12.82
N ASN A 400 -19.73 5.68 -11.63
CA ASN A 400 -18.69 6.59 -11.16
C ASN A 400 -17.46 6.56 -12.07
N LEU A 401 -17.03 5.36 -12.51
CA LEU A 401 -15.89 5.22 -13.42
C LEU A 401 -16.16 5.86 -14.78
N ARG A 402 -17.35 5.61 -15.38
CA ARG A 402 -17.76 6.25 -16.65
C ARG A 402 -17.72 7.76 -16.52
N ASN A 403 -18.41 8.29 -15.53
CA ASN A 403 -18.50 9.74 -15.32
C ASN A 403 -17.11 10.37 -15.05
N ALA A 404 -16.27 9.74 -14.22
CA ALA A 404 -14.93 10.25 -13.93
C ALA A 404 -14.04 10.25 -15.18
N LEU A 405 -14.04 9.17 -15.96
CA LEU A 405 -13.23 9.05 -17.16
C LEU A 405 -13.69 10.00 -18.27
N ASP A 406 -15.01 10.26 -18.39
CA ASP A 406 -15.54 11.29 -19.30
C ASP A 406 -15.11 12.71 -18.88
N ARG A 407 -15.04 12.98 -17.56
CA ARG A 407 -14.52 14.25 -17.04
C ARG A 407 -13.01 14.40 -17.30
N ILE A 408 -12.23 13.32 -17.08
CA ILE A 408 -10.78 13.31 -17.39
C ILE A 408 -10.56 13.53 -18.89
N GLU A 409 -11.28 12.83 -19.76
CA GLU A 409 -11.15 12.99 -21.20
C GLU A 409 -11.43 14.45 -21.64
N ARG A 410 -12.47 15.09 -21.08
CA ARG A 410 -12.77 16.50 -21.35
C ARG A 410 -11.68 17.44 -20.84
N ALA A 411 -11.02 17.10 -19.74
CA ALA A 411 -9.91 17.89 -19.20
C ALA A 411 -8.68 17.89 -20.14
N LEU A 412 -8.47 16.78 -20.86
CA LEU A 412 -7.32 16.59 -21.75
C LEU A 412 -7.55 17.18 -23.14
N LYS A 413 -8.78 17.46 -23.54
CA LYS A 413 -9.13 18.16 -24.80
C LYS A 413 -9.04 19.68 -24.63
#